data_e0156f4f814fb3be70f1643cae212d02
#
_entry.id   e0156f4f814fb3be70f1643cae212d02
#
_cell.length_a   1.000
_cell.length_b   1.000
_cell.length_c   1.000
_cell.angle_alpha   90.00
_cell.angle_beta   90.00
_cell.angle_gamma   90.00
#
_symmetry.space_group_name_H-M   'P 1'
#
loop_
_entity.id
_entity.type
_entity.pdbx_description
1 polymer ?
#
loop_
_entity_poly.entity_id
_entity_poly.type
_entity_poly.pdbx_seq_one_letter_code
_entity_poly.pdbx_strand_id
1 'polypeptide(L)'
;MLSSKSKLSIYLLTLLLLVATLLGYYFKAIPHYANIEFINTKNVEVHLLFQANLNKEICQENLGITSNELFAFCPNCLIKQQQCLSTLNAKQQTLLLSDTPVSFPTLRLHDGIVSYQSADPQLALIACLTEEASSTNFEHHLQCIPSNTLRPIASTVNFNFWIDLFEISLVLATAIIASWFICYLILRYENLHAHLSHDHIQSGIQKFHSIPTPRIGGVAILAGLLAATALEITFHTISPPISDGFSFFIIASLPVFFGGIIEDVTKNVGVTQRLLFSMLSAAIAIWLIGATINRTGIPLVDSALLWVPFAIALTTLAISGACNAMNIIDGYNGLSSGYAVIALTAMSSIAYLVNDHTVIVVSIAMLGSLLGFMVWNWPHGKIFMGDSGAYLLGFTLAELAVLLLYRNPSVSPWAAFSLLAYPVFETLFSMFRRKFINKAKTGEPDAMHLHQLIFIKILRGHVITDPVKMTEKNSAVAPFIWIPASINAILVLLFWQRTAILLPLSIVGCVLYVIVYYKLISLRD
;
A
#
# COMPACT_ATOMS: atom_id res chain seq x y z
N MET A 1 -11.03 42.97 0.91
CA MET A 1 -10.34 41.76 0.34
C MET A 1 -9.22 41.36 1.28
N LEU A 2 -9.32 40.21 1.94
CA LEU A 2 -8.28 39.71 2.83
C LEU A 2 -7.02 39.38 2.00
N SER A 3 -5.84 39.75 2.51
CA SER A 3 -4.56 39.46 1.84
C SER A 3 -4.35 37.93 1.67
N SER A 4 -3.55 37.49 0.71
CA SER A 4 -3.29 36.04 0.48
C SER A 4 -2.73 35.35 1.73
N LYS A 5 -1.98 36.09 2.57
CA LYS A 5 -1.45 35.61 3.85
C LYS A 5 -2.53 35.37 4.90
N SER A 6 -3.57 36.25 4.97
CA SER A 6 -4.67 36.07 5.92
C SER A 6 -5.61 34.92 5.53
N LYS A 7 -5.81 34.67 4.24
CA LYS A 7 -6.57 33.50 3.76
C LYS A 7 -5.85 32.19 4.08
N LEU A 8 -4.52 32.13 3.91
CA LEU A 8 -3.72 30.97 4.27
C LEU A 8 -3.79 30.67 5.76
N SER A 9 -3.70 31.70 6.62
CA SER A 9 -3.80 31.53 8.07
C SER A 9 -5.19 30.99 8.50
N ILE A 10 -6.26 31.42 7.83
CA ILE A 10 -7.62 30.91 8.09
C ILE A 10 -7.73 29.43 7.66
N TYR A 11 -7.19 29.05 6.50
CA TYR A 11 -7.22 27.65 6.04
C TYR A 11 -6.35 26.73 6.92
N LEU A 12 -5.20 27.21 7.39
CA LEU A 12 -4.36 26.48 8.34
C LEU A 12 -5.09 26.31 9.70
N LEU A 13 -5.77 27.35 10.17
CA LEU A 13 -6.52 27.29 11.42
C LEU A 13 -7.72 26.35 11.33
N THR A 14 -8.46 26.38 10.21
CA THR A 14 -9.58 25.45 9.96
C THR A 14 -9.10 24.01 9.83
N LEU A 15 -7.96 23.76 9.16
CA LEU A 15 -7.35 22.46 9.08
C LEU A 15 -6.88 21.95 10.45
N LEU A 16 -6.25 22.81 11.25
CA LEU A 16 -5.82 22.47 12.61
C LEU A 16 -7.01 22.19 13.54
N LEU A 17 -8.11 22.94 13.42
CA LEU A 17 -9.34 22.68 14.17
C LEU A 17 -10.00 21.36 13.74
N LEU A 18 -10.04 21.07 12.44
CA LEU A 18 -10.55 19.81 11.92
C LEU A 18 -9.70 18.62 12.42
N VAL A 19 -8.38 18.79 12.41
CA VAL A 19 -7.42 17.82 12.95
C VAL A 19 -7.62 17.63 14.45
N ALA A 20 -7.75 18.71 15.21
CA ALA A 20 -7.96 18.64 16.66
C ALA A 20 -9.29 17.97 17.02
N THR A 21 -10.37 18.22 16.24
CA THR A 21 -11.66 17.55 16.44
C THR A 21 -11.60 16.07 16.07
N LEU A 22 -10.95 15.71 14.98
CA LEU A 22 -10.72 14.30 14.58
C LEU A 22 -9.85 13.57 15.60
N LEU A 23 -8.76 14.19 16.07
CA LEU A 23 -7.93 13.64 17.14
C LEU A 23 -8.71 13.48 18.45
N GLY A 24 -9.49 14.49 18.86
CA GLY A 24 -10.32 14.42 20.05
C GLY A 24 -11.37 13.31 19.99
N TYR A 25 -11.93 13.05 18.82
CA TYR A 25 -12.85 11.93 18.58
C TYR A 25 -12.10 10.59 18.62
N TYR A 26 -10.93 10.52 18.00
CA TYR A 26 -10.10 9.32 17.92
C TYR A 26 -9.55 8.87 19.29
N PHE A 27 -9.09 9.81 20.12
CA PHE A 27 -8.62 9.50 21.48
C PHE A 27 -9.72 9.05 22.44
N LYS A 28 -11.00 9.26 22.09
CA LYS A 28 -12.15 8.72 22.84
C LYS A 28 -12.55 7.31 22.38
N ALA A 29 -12.04 6.82 21.28
CA ALA A 29 -12.38 5.51 20.76
C ALA A 29 -11.59 4.42 21.52
N ILE A 30 -12.24 3.78 22.47
CA ILE A 30 -11.71 2.61 23.17
C ILE A 30 -12.07 1.37 22.33
N PRO A 31 -11.10 0.50 21.95
CA PRO A 31 -11.41 -0.72 21.23
C PRO A 31 -12.34 -1.61 22.07
N HIS A 32 -13.37 -2.14 21.43
CA HIS A 32 -14.29 -3.08 22.04
C HIS A 32 -14.14 -4.44 21.38
N TYR A 33 -14.26 -5.49 22.18
CA TYR A 33 -14.14 -6.88 21.75
C TYR A 33 -15.47 -7.58 22.00
N ALA A 34 -16.01 -8.25 20.96
CA ALA A 34 -17.18 -9.06 21.14
C ALA A 34 -16.78 -10.43 21.71
N ASN A 35 -17.41 -10.82 22.79
CA ASN A 35 -17.22 -12.11 23.46
C ASN A 35 -18.57 -12.82 23.52
N ILE A 36 -18.64 -14.02 22.92
CA ILE A 36 -19.82 -14.91 22.95
C ILE A 36 -19.36 -16.25 23.54
N GLU A 37 -20.05 -16.69 24.57
CA GLU A 37 -19.83 -17.97 25.22
C GLU A 37 -21.11 -18.80 25.07
N PHE A 38 -21.01 -19.99 24.50
CA PHE A 38 -22.14 -20.88 24.29
C PHE A 38 -21.75 -22.36 24.47
N ILE A 39 -22.75 -23.20 24.71
CA ILE A 39 -22.58 -24.65 24.72
C ILE A 39 -23.16 -25.20 23.41
N ASN A 40 -22.32 -25.97 22.69
CA ASN A 40 -22.77 -26.64 21.47
C ASN A 40 -23.60 -27.92 21.77
N THR A 41 -24.14 -28.53 20.73
CA THR A 41 -24.98 -29.75 20.83
C THR A 41 -24.22 -30.97 21.37
N LYS A 42 -22.89 -30.95 21.40
CA LYS A 42 -22.01 -31.99 21.97
C LYS A 42 -21.58 -31.68 23.41
N ASN A 43 -22.23 -30.73 24.06
CA ASN A 43 -21.92 -30.27 25.43
C ASN A 43 -20.48 -29.71 25.60
N VAL A 44 -19.91 -29.19 24.52
CA VAL A 44 -18.62 -28.48 24.53
C VAL A 44 -18.90 -26.99 24.68
N GLU A 45 -18.21 -26.35 25.62
CA GLU A 45 -18.26 -24.91 25.82
C GLU A 45 -17.36 -24.21 24.80
N VAL A 46 -17.94 -23.32 24.01
CA VAL A 46 -17.27 -22.60 22.93
C VAL A 46 -17.20 -21.14 23.30
N HIS A 47 -16.00 -20.57 23.26
CA HIS A 47 -15.75 -19.15 23.47
C HIS A 47 -15.32 -18.51 22.15
N LEU A 48 -16.13 -17.64 21.63
CA LEU A 48 -15.85 -16.83 20.46
C LEU A 48 -15.45 -15.42 20.90
N LEU A 49 -14.23 -15.02 20.58
CA LEU A 49 -13.69 -13.70 20.90
C LEU A 49 -13.14 -13.07 19.63
N PHE A 50 -13.67 -11.93 19.23
CA PHE A 50 -13.19 -11.22 18.05
C PHE A 50 -13.09 -9.73 18.32
N GLN A 51 -12.20 -9.06 17.60
CA GLN A 51 -11.99 -7.63 17.69
C GLN A 51 -13.17 -6.93 17.01
N ALA A 52 -14.11 -6.45 17.79
CA ALA A 52 -15.16 -5.56 17.31
C ALA A 52 -14.66 -4.12 17.31
N ASN A 53 -15.15 -3.34 16.38
CA ASN A 53 -14.71 -1.96 16.09
C ASN A 53 -14.72 -1.01 17.31
N LEU A 54 -14.11 0.15 17.10
CA LEU A 54 -13.79 1.25 18.01
C LEU A 54 -14.97 1.90 18.77
N ASN A 55 -16.18 1.33 18.75
CA ASN A 55 -17.35 1.89 19.42
C ASN A 55 -18.19 0.76 20.05
N LYS A 56 -18.68 1.02 21.28
CA LYS A 56 -19.56 0.07 22.00
C LYS A 56 -20.85 -0.23 21.24
N GLU A 57 -21.44 0.73 20.55
CA GLU A 57 -22.67 0.57 19.79
C GLU A 57 -22.45 -0.38 18.59
N ILE A 58 -21.38 -0.19 17.83
CA ILE A 58 -21.03 -1.07 16.70
C ILE A 58 -20.66 -2.47 17.19
N CYS A 59 -19.98 -2.57 18.32
CA CYS A 59 -19.71 -3.86 18.95
C CYS A 59 -21.01 -4.59 19.32
N GLN A 60 -22.01 -3.89 19.86
CA GLN A 60 -23.30 -4.47 20.23
C GLN A 60 -24.10 -4.89 18.99
N GLU A 61 -24.05 -4.13 17.91
CA GLU A 61 -24.69 -4.45 16.64
C GLU A 61 -24.07 -5.70 16.01
N ASN A 62 -22.74 -5.76 15.93
CA ASN A 62 -22.01 -6.93 15.44
C ASN A 62 -22.27 -8.17 16.32
N LEU A 63 -22.34 -8.00 17.63
CA LEU A 63 -22.68 -9.05 18.56
C LEU A 63 -24.07 -9.62 18.27
N GLY A 64 -25.04 -8.76 17.98
CA GLY A 64 -26.40 -9.16 17.58
C GLY A 64 -26.45 -9.92 16.26
N ILE A 65 -25.71 -9.46 15.25
CA ILE A 65 -25.61 -10.13 13.94
C ILE A 65 -24.96 -11.50 14.10
N THR A 66 -23.81 -11.59 14.75
CA THR A 66 -23.09 -12.86 14.96
C THR A 66 -23.89 -13.84 15.80
N SER A 67 -24.63 -13.37 16.80
CA SER A 67 -25.53 -14.19 17.60
C SER A 67 -26.67 -14.77 16.78
N ASN A 68 -27.29 -13.99 15.87
CA ASN A 68 -28.33 -14.46 14.98
C ASN A 68 -27.82 -15.46 13.95
N GLU A 69 -26.64 -15.23 13.41
CA GLU A 69 -25.97 -16.18 12.52
C GLU A 69 -25.64 -17.49 13.24
N LEU A 70 -25.15 -17.41 14.48
CA LEU A 70 -24.87 -18.58 15.30
C LEU A 70 -26.16 -19.42 15.53
N PHE A 71 -27.28 -18.78 15.80
CA PHE A 71 -28.57 -19.48 15.93
C PHE A 71 -29.03 -20.14 14.62
N ALA A 72 -28.75 -19.55 13.48
CA ALA A 72 -29.05 -20.14 12.17
C ALA A 72 -28.19 -21.40 11.91
N PHE A 73 -26.94 -21.42 12.32
CA PHE A 73 -26.02 -22.56 12.17
C PHE A 73 -26.15 -23.60 13.28
N CYS A 74 -26.50 -23.19 14.50
CA CYS A 74 -26.66 -24.06 15.64
C CYS A 74 -27.93 -23.74 16.42
N PRO A 75 -29.13 -24.17 15.92
CA PRO A 75 -30.42 -23.87 16.57
C PRO A 75 -30.57 -24.38 18.01
N ASN A 76 -29.81 -25.40 18.36
CA ASN A 76 -29.84 -26.04 19.70
C ASN A 76 -28.63 -25.65 20.58
N CYS A 77 -27.83 -24.65 20.19
CA CYS A 77 -26.77 -24.11 21.03
C CYS A 77 -27.35 -23.26 22.16
N LEU A 78 -26.81 -23.39 23.35
CA LEU A 78 -27.20 -22.61 24.52
C LEU A 78 -26.21 -21.47 24.73
N ILE A 79 -26.61 -20.24 24.45
CA ILE A 79 -25.77 -19.06 24.75
C ILE A 79 -25.78 -18.85 26.26
N LYS A 80 -24.58 -18.86 26.87
CA LYS A 80 -24.35 -18.56 28.29
C LYS A 80 -24.16 -17.06 28.53
N GLN A 81 -23.35 -16.44 27.69
CA GLN A 81 -22.99 -15.04 27.85
C GLN A 81 -22.67 -14.41 26.49
N GLN A 82 -23.10 -13.17 26.33
CA GLN A 82 -22.71 -12.33 25.20
C GLN A 82 -22.48 -10.90 25.70
N GLN A 83 -21.32 -10.33 25.41
CA GLN A 83 -20.98 -8.99 25.88
C GLN A 83 -19.90 -8.33 25.03
N CYS A 84 -19.94 -7.00 25.01
CA CYS A 84 -18.85 -6.18 24.47
C CYS A 84 -17.90 -5.76 25.58
N LEU A 85 -16.64 -6.15 25.46
CA LEU A 85 -15.59 -5.86 26.43
C LEU A 85 -14.78 -4.64 25.96
N SER A 86 -14.62 -3.64 26.81
CA SER A 86 -13.72 -2.50 26.57
C SER A 86 -12.26 -2.81 26.94
N THR A 87 -12.04 -3.86 27.73
CA THR A 87 -10.72 -4.32 28.14
C THR A 87 -10.71 -5.84 28.16
N LEU A 88 -9.63 -6.44 27.70
CA LEU A 88 -9.39 -7.88 27.80
C LEU A 88 -8.67 -8.21 29.09
N ASN A 89 -9.05 -9.32 29.73
CA ASN A 89 -8.27 -9.87 30.83
C ASN A 89 -6.96 -10.49 30.29
N ALA A 90 -6.00 -10.77 31.20
CA ALA A 90 -4.68 -11.29 30.81
C ALA A 90 -4.78 -12.59 29.96
N LYS A 91 -5.74 -13.47 30.27
CA LYS A 91 -5.97 -14.72 29.53
C LYS A 91 -6.50 -14.47 28.12
N GLN A 92 -7.43 -13.54 27.97
CA GLN A 92 -8.00 -13.14 26.67
C GLN A 92 -6.96 -12.40 25.80
N GLN A 93 -6.14 -11.53 26.42
CA GLN A 93 -5.01 -10.89 25.74
C GLN A 93 -4.00 -11.92 25.25
N THR A 94 -3.67 -12.89 26.08
CA THR A 94 -2.75 -13.98 25.73
C THR A 94 -3.31 -14.79 24.56
N LEU A 95 -4.59 -15.12 24.57
CA LEU A 95 -5.24 -15.86 23.48
C LEU A 95 -5.26 -15.10 22.16
N LEU A 96 -5.52 -13.80 22.17
CA LEU A 96 -5.61 -12.97 20.96
C LEU A 96 -4.25 -12.52 20.41
N LEU A 97 -3.30 -12.19 21.28
CA LEU A 97 -2.12 -11.39 20.94
C LEU A 97 -0.78 -12.11 21.12
N SER A 98 -0.73 -13.31 21.74
CA SER A 98 0.56 -13.96 22.05
C SER A 98 0.74 -15.31 21.37
N ASP A 99 2.01 -15.70 21.23
CA ASP A 99 2.44 -16.99 20.72
C ASP A 99 2.62 -18.05 21.83
N THR A 100 1.97 -17.83 22.98
CA THR A 100 2.02 -18.77 24.10
C THR A 100 1.19 -20.03 23.84
N PRO A 101 1.50 -21.17 24.48
CA PRO A 101 0.71 -22.38 24.37
C PRO A 101 -0.75 -22.13 24.76
N VAL A 102 -1.69 -22.62 23.94
CA VAL A 102 -3.12 -22.51 24.23
C VAL A 102 -3.54 -23.62 25.20
N SER A 103 -4.33 -23.26 26.21
CA SER A 103 -4.83 -24.23 27.22
C SER A 103 -5.94 -25.13 26.69
N PHE A 104 -6.60 -24.74 25.58
CA PHE A 104 -7.72 -25.44 24.97
C PHE A 104 -7.55 -25.49 23.44
N PRO A 105 -8.11 -26.49 22.74
CA PRO A 105 -8.17 -26.49 21.30
C PRO A 105 -8.77 -25.18 20.78
N THR A 106 -8.10 -24.54 19.85
CA THR A 106 -8.44 -23.20 19.40
C THR A 106 -8.39 -23.11 17.87
N LEU A 107 -9.45 -22.58 17.29
CA LEU A 107 -9.54 -22.23 15.88
C LEU A 107 -9.27 -20.74 15.73
N ARG A 108 -8.39 -20.36 14.84
CA ARG A 108 -8.09 -18.96 14.58
C ARG A 108 -8.89 -18.46 13.39
N LEU A 109 -9.70 -17.44 13.62
CA LEU A 109 -10.40 -16.69 12.60
C LEU A 109 -9.56 -15.49 12.17
N HIS A 110 -9.92 -14.88 11.03
CA HIS A 110 -9.26 -13.69 10.52
C HIS A 110 -9.24 -12.54 11.56
N ASP A 111 -10.37 -12.31 12.24
CA ASP A 111 -10.56 -11.20 13.19
C ASP A 111 -10.73 -11.66 14.64
N GLY A 112 -10.50 -12.93 14.93
CA GLY A 112 -10.73 -13.46 16.27
C GLY A 112 -10.26 -14.88 16.48
N ILE A 113 -10.75 -15.47 17.55
CA ILE A 113 -10.46 -16.84 17.95
C ILE A 113 -11.72 -17.54 18.43
N VAL A 114 -11.79 -18.85 18.20
CA VAL A 114 -12.78 -19.75 18.79
C VAL A 114 -12.03 -20.77 19.61
N SER A 115 -12.26 -20.81 20.93
CA SER A 115 -11.67 -21.82 21.82
C SER A 115 -12.75 -22.80 22.29
N TYR A 116 -12.39 -24.08 22.31
CA TYR A 116 -13.27 -25.19 22.67
C TYR A 116 -12.87 -25.75 24.03
N GLN A 117 -13.78 -25.72 24.99
CA GLN A 117 -13.53 -26.16 26.37
C GLN A 117 -14.49 -27.30 26.73
N SER A 118 -13.96 -28.40 27.24
CA SER A 118 -14.74 -29.53 27.75
C SER A 118 -13.99 -30.19 28.92
N ALA A 119 -14.74 -30.84 29.78
CA ALA A 119 -14.16 -31.72 30.80
C ALA A 119 -13.40 -32.91 30.17
N ASP A 120 -13.81 -33.31 28.97
CA ASP A 120 -13.11 -34.27 28.13
C ASP A 120 -12.32 -33.54 27.04
N PRO A 121 -10.98 -33.54 27.10
CA PRO A 121 -10.13 -32.86 26.11
C PRO A 121 -10.29 -33.42 24.69
N GLN A 122 -10.66 -34.71 24.55
CA GLN A 122 -10.86 -35.32 23.24
C GLN A 122 -12.11 -34.78 22.55
N LEU A 123 -13.20 -34.56 23.29
CA LEU A 123 -14.42 -33.94 22.77
C LEU A 123 -14.18 -32.50 22.30
N ALA A 124 -13.40 -31.72 23.05
CA ALA A 124 -13.02 -30.37 22.65
C ALA A 124 -12.19 -30.37 21.36
N LEU A 125 -11.24 -31.31 21.24
CA LEU A 125 -10.41 -31.44 20.03
C LEU A 125 -11.24 -31.90 18.82
N ILE A 126 -12.14 -32.87 18.99
CA ILE A 126 -13.02 -33.34 17.92
C ILE A 126 -13.96 -32.22 17.44
N ALA A 127 -14.49 -31.40 18.37
CA ALA A 127 -15.33 -30.26 18.00
C ALA A 127 -14.57 -29.25 17.14
N CYS A 128 -13.33 -28.91 17.55
CA CYS A 128 -12.45 -28.01 16.82
C CYS A 128 -12.09 -28.55 15.42
N LEU A 129 -11.69 -29.83 15.31
CA LEU A 129 -11.36 -30.48 14.03
C LEU A 129 -12.56 -30.66 13.12
N THR A 130 -13.76 -30.84 13.69
CA THR A 130 -15.00 -30.93 12.90
C THR A 130 -15.32 -29.59 12.24
N GLU A 131 -15.11 -28.49 12.96
CA GLU A 131 -15.30 -27.13 12.42
C GLU A 131 -14.25 -26.80 11.35
N GLU A 132 -12.99 -27.17 11.57
CA GLU A 132 -11.92 -27.07 10.56
C GLU A 132 -12.31 -27.80 9.27
N ALA A 133 -12.79 -29.05 9.37
CA ALA A 133 -13.19 -29.86 8.23
C ALA A 133 -14.43 -29.30 7.50
N SER A 134 -15.36 -28.65 8.21
CA SER A 134 -16.54 -28.01 7.61
C SER A 134 -16.22 -26.68 6.92
N SER A 135 -15.11 -26.03 7.31
CA SER A 135 -14.70 -24.74 6.76
C SER A 135 -13.96 -24.83 5.41
N THR A 136 -13.72 -26.02 4.88
CA THR A 136 -13.01 -26.22 3.60
C THR A 136 -13.71 -25.60 2.38
N ASN A 137 -14.97 -25.19 2.51
CA ASN A 137 -15.73 -24.46 1.47
C ASN A 137 -15.62 -22.93 1.57
N PHE A 138 -14.93 -22.40 2.59
CA PHE A 138 -14.64 -20.98 2.72
C PHE A 138 -13.16 -20.72 2.40
N GLU A 139 -12.85 -19.64 1.70
CA GLU A 139 -11.53 -19.26 1.17
C GLU A 139 -10.40 -19.12 2.21
N HIS A 140 -10.63 -19.45 3.47
CA HIS A 140 -9.63 -19.42 4.54
C HIS A 140 -9.49 -20.81 5.16
N HIS A 141 -8.32 -21.42 4.98
CA HIS A 141 -7.92 -22.63 5.69
C HIS A 141 -7.84 -22.35 7.20
N LEU A 142 -8.93 -22.56 7.92
CA LEU A 142 -8.96 -22.52 9.37
C LEU A 142 -8.22 -23.76 9.89
N GLN A 143 -7.24 -23.59 10.77
CA GLN A 143 -6.49 -24.68 11.38
C GLN A 143 -6.79 -24.79 12.87
N CYS A 144 -7.22 -25.97 13.30
CA CYS A 144 -7.42 -26.27 14.71
C CYS A 144 -6.06 -26.47 15.40
N ILE A 145 -5.79 -25.65 16.42
CA ILE A 145 -4.59 -25.73 17.25
C ILE A 145 -4.91 -26.57 18.48
N PRO A 146 -4.32 -27.77 18.65
CA PRO A 146 -4.56 -28.61 19.81
C PRO A 146 -4.09 -27.96 21.11
N SER A 147 -4.72 -28.30 22.24
CA SER A 147 -4.30 -27.84 23.57
C SER A 147 -2.87 -28.28 23.91
N ASN A 148 -2.17 -27.43 24.66
CA ASN A 148 -0.79 -27.66 25.14
C ASN A 148 0.27 -27.81 24.04
N THR A 149 -0.06 -27.54 22.80
CA THR A 149 0.96 -27.32 21.79
C THR A 149 1.40 -25.85 21.86
N LEU A 150 2.71 -25.62 21.79
CA LEU A 150 3.17 -24.34 21.28
C LEU A 150 2.36 -24.11 20.01
N ARG A 151 1.72 -22.94 19.84
CA ARG A 151 1.15 -22.61 18.55
C ARG A 151 2.16 -23.09 17.52
N PRO A 152 1.80 -23.90 16.52
CA PRO A 152 2.53 -23.80 15.31
C PRO A 152 2.39 -22.32 14.96
N ILE A 153 3.49 -21.56 15.06
CA ILE A 153 3.67 -20.29 14.37
C ILE A 153 3.03 -20.55 13.04
N ALA A 154 1.95 -19.83 12.72
CA ALA A 154 0.97 -20.03 11.67
C ALA A 154 1.55 -20.94 10.57
N SER A 155 1.00 -22.16 10.41
CA SER A 155 1.65 -23.26 9.71
C SER A 155 3.16 -23.08 9.75
N THR A 156 3.91 -23.90 10.45
CA THR A 156 5.32 -23.99 10.13
C THR A 156 5.41 -24.31 8.62
N VAL A 157 5.26 -23.30 7.78
CA VAL A 157 6.30 -23.08 6.82
C VAL A 157 7.50 -23.08 7.71
N ASN A 158 8.18 -24.24 7.83
CA ASN A 158 9.52 -24.28 8.36
C ASN A 158 10.22 -23.18 7.58
N PHE A 159 10.26 -21.99 8.20
CA PHE A 159 10.96 -20.88 7.64
C PHE A 159 12.40 -21.34 7.75
N ASN A 160 12.83 -22.06 6.74
CA ASN A 160 14.21 -22.34 6.52
C ASN A 160 14.76 -20.97 6.11
N PHE A 161 15.02 -20.11 7.12
CA PHE A 161 15.49 -18.72 6.95
C PHE A 161 16.49 -18.61 5.78
N TRP A 162 17.32 -19.61 5.62
CA TRP A 162 18.29 -19.68 4.52
C TRP A 162 17.66 -19.97 3.16
N ILE A 163 16.62 -20.82 3.08
CA ILE A 163 15.93 -21.15 1.84
C ILE A 163 15.10 -19.94 1.39
N ASP A 164 14.33 -19.34 2.27
CA ASP A 164 13.51 -18.18 1.94
C ASP A 164 14.37 -16.95 1.62
N LEU A 165 15.47 -16.74 2.34
CA LEU A 165 16.44 -15.70 2.01
C LEU A 165 17.08 -15.94 0.65
N PHE A 166 17.37 -17.20 0.29
CA PHE A 166 17.91 -17.56 -1.01
C PHE A 166 16.88 -17.30 -2.13
N GLU A 167 15.62 -17.70 -1.96
CA GLU A 167 14.54 -17.48 -2.93
C GLU A 167 14.27 -15.97 -3.13
N ILE A 168 14.12 -15.21 -2.05
CA ILE A 168 13.96 -13.75 -2.11
C ILE A 168 15.15 -13.10 -2.83
N SER A 169 16.37 -13.53 -2.52
CA SER A 169 17.59 -13.02 -3.18
C SER A 169 17.63 -13.35 -4.66
N LEU A 170 17.14 -14.52 -5.05
CA LEU A 170 17.09 -14.96 -6.43
C LEU A 170 16.04 -14.17 -7.24
N VAL A 171 14.85 -13.95 -6.67
CA VAL A 171 13.80 -13.09 -7.25
C VAL A 171 14.34 -11.68 -7.45
N LEU A 172 14.97 -11.10 -6.42
CA LEU A 172 15.57 -9.78 -6.47
C LEU A 172 16.63 -9.68 -7.58
N ALA A 173 17.58 -10.62 -7.59
CA ALA A 173 18.68 -10.64 -8.56
C ALA A 173 18.16 -10.81 -10.00
N THR A 174 17.19 -11.69 -10.21
CA THR A 174 16.57 -11.93 -11.53
C THR A 174 15.90 -10.67 -12.04
N ALA A 175 15.12 -9.99 -11.20
CA ALA A 175 14.46 -8.73 -11.55
C ALA A 175 15.48 -7.61 -11.87
N ILE A 176 16.54 -7.47 -11.05
CA ILE A 176 17.63 -6.51 -11.31
C ILE A 176 18.28 -6.77 -12.67
N ILE A 177 18.71 -8.02 -12.91
CA ILE A 177 19.46 -8.37 -14.12
C ILE A 177 18.58 -8.18 -15.35
N ALA A 178 17.32 -8.63 -15.32
CA ALA A 178 16.41 -8.49 -16.45
C ALA A 178 16.11 -7.02 -16.77
N SER A 179 15.77 -6.21 -15.79
CA SER A 179 15.50 -4.78 -15.97
C SER A 179 16.75 -4.04 -16.45
N TRP A 180 17.90 -4.27 -15.83
CA TRP A 180 19.18 -3.68 -16.24
C TRP A 180 19.52 -4.03 -17.69
N PHE A 181 19.36 -5.30 -18.07
CA PHE A 181 19.68 -5.81 -19.42
C PHE A 181 18.75 -5.22 -20.48
N ILE A 182 17.45 -5.10 -20.20
CA ILE A 182 16.50 -4.47 -21.14
C ILE A 182 16.82 -2.97 -21.28
N CYS A 183 17.16 -2.25 -20.19
CA CYS A 183 17.67 -0.88 -20.31
C CYS A 183 18.92 -0.81 -21.20
N TYR A 184 19.88 -1.72 -21.03
CA TYR A 184 21.06 -1.81 -21.89
C TYR A 184 20.66 -1.99 -23.37
N LEU A 185 19.74 -2.90 -23.68
CA LEU A 185 19.27 -3.13 -25.05
C LEU A 185 18.58 -1.88 -25.62
N ILE A 186 17.70 -1.23 -24.87
CA ILE A 186 17.05 0.03 -25.27
C ILE A 186 18.12 1.08 -25.66
N LEU A 187 19.11 1.29 -24.83
CA LEU A 187 20.18 2.24 -25.08
C LEU A 187 21.11 1.80 -26.23
N ARG A 188 21.43 0.51 -26.34
CA ARG A 188 22.32 -0.02 -27.38
C ARG A 188 21.71 0.09 -28.76
N TYR A 189 20.39 -0.09 -28.88
CA TYR A 189 19.64 -0.06 -30.14
C TYR A 189 18.81 1.22 -30.28
N GLU A 190 19.19 2.29 -29.62
CA GLU A 190 18.52 3.58 -29.60
C GLU A 190 18.16 4.11 -31.01
N ASN A 191 19.07 3.96 -31.98
CA ASN A 191 18.85 4.40 -33.34
C ASN A 191 17.63 3.78 -34.05
N LEU A 192 17.18 2.59 -33.61
CA LEU A 192 16.02 1.90 -34.23
C LEU A 192 14.69 2.49 -33.77
N HIS A 193 14.62 3.05 -32.56
CA HIS A 193 13.36 3.48 -31.96
C HIS A 193 13.36 4.95 -31.50
N ALA A 194 14.45 5.69 -31.71
CA ALA A 194 14.60 7.07 -31.25
C ALA A 194 13.45 7.99 -31.69
N HIS A 195 12.98 7.84 -32.93
CA HIS A 195 11.87 8.64 -33.49
C HIS A 195 10.52 8.43 -32.76
N LEU A 196 10.33 7.29 -32.09
CA LEU A 196 9.12 6.96 -31.33
C LEU A 196 9.28 7.23 -29.82
N SER A 197 10.47 6.93 -29.28
CA SER A 197 10.68 6.84 -27.83
C SER A 197 11.32 8.08 -27.21
N HIS A 198 11.96 8.94 -28.00
CA HIS A 198 12.68 10.08 -27.44
C HIS A 198 11.75 11.21 -27.00
N ASP A 199 12.07 11.76 -25.85
CA ASP A 199 11.54 13.04 -25.44
C ASP A 199 12.42 14.17 -26.05
N HIS A 200 11.88 14.80 -27.10
CA HIS A 200 12.59 15.89 -27.78
C HIS A 200 12.64 17.14 -26.92
N ILE A 201 13.74 17.90 -27.06
CA ILE A 201 13.95 19.19 -26.41
C ILE A 201 12.99 20.20 -27.05
N GLN A 202 11.72 20.19 -26.66
CA GLN A 202 10.76 21.24 -27.01
C GLN A 202 10.60 22.17 -25.80
N SER A 203 10.42 23.46 -26.05
CA SER A 203 10.15 24.47 -25.03
C SER A 203 8.87 24.12 -24.25
N GLY A 204 9.01 23.56 -23.05
CA GLY A 204 7.91 23.23 -22.15
C GLY A 204 8.24 23.63 -20.72
N ILE A 205 7.25 24.12 -19.98
CA ILE A 205 7.39 24.65 -18.60
C ILE A 205 7.91 23.58 -17.62
N GLN A 206 7.81 22.29 -17.99
CA GLN A 206 8.15 21.15 -17.13
C GLN A 206 9.43 20.40 -17.55
N LYS A 207 10.14 20.83 -18.62
CA LYS A 207 11.30 20.10 -19.15
C LYS A 207 12.60 20.66 -18.59
N PHE A 208 13.28 19.86 -17.79
CA PHE A 208 14.56 20.18 -17.13
C PHE A 208 15.73 19.29 -17.61
N HIS A 209 15.64 18.75 -18.84
CA HIS A 209 16.72 17.99 -19.49
C HIS A 209 17.18 18.70 -20.77
N SER A 210 18.44 18.47 -21.12
CA SER A 210 19.12 19.13 -22.24
C SER A 210 19.51 18.18 -23.37
N ILE A 211 19.28 16.88 -23.20
CA ILE A 211 19.65 15.83 -24.17
C ILE A 211 18.39 15.00 -24.48
N PRO A 212 18.13 14.69 -25.79
CA PRO A 212 17.06 13.76 -26.14
C PRO A 212 17.29 12.41 -25.45
N THR A 213 16.27 11.90 -24.73
CA THR A 213 16.41 10.73 -23.88
C THR A 213 15.23 9.78 -24.10
N PRO A 214 15.43 8.45 -24.22
CA PRO A 214 14.34 7.49 -24.34
C PRO A 214 13.42 7.50 -23.10
N ARG A 215 12.09 7.54 -23.33
CA ARG A 215 11.04 7.55 -22.29
C ARG A 215 10.31 6.21 -22.16
N ILE A 216 10.96 5.11 -22.42
CA ILE A 216 10.37 3.76 -22.38
C ILE A 216 10.99 2.85 -21.31
N GLY A 217 11.50 3.44 -20.23
CA GLY A 217 12.07 2.69 -19.11
C GLY A 217 11.08 1.77 -18.42
N GLY A 218 9.77 2.07 -18.50
CA GLY A 218 8.70 1.21 -18.01
C GLY A 218 8.71 -0.19 -18.62
N VAL A 219 9.17 -0.34 -19.88
CA VAL A 219 9.35 -1.64 -20.54
C VAL A 219 10.39 -2.49 -19.80
N ALA A 220 11.48 -1.89 -19.36
CA ALA A 220 12.52 -2.57 -18.61
C ALA A 220 12.02 -2.98 -17.21
N ILE A 221 11.25 -2.11 -16.54
CA ILE A 221 10.66 -2.40 -15.24
C ILE A 221 9.66 -3.57 -15.35
N LEU A 222 8.77 -3.56 -16.35
CA LEU A 222 7.85 -4.67 -16.58
C LEU A 222 8.60 -5.98 -16.92
N ALA A 223 9.66 -5.90 -17.71
CA ALA A 223 10.47 -7.09 -18.04
C ALA A 223 11.12 -7.70 -16.79
N GLY A 224 11.59 -6.88 -15.84
CA GLY A 224 12.09 -7.35 -14.56
C GLY A 224 11.02 -8.07 -13.74
N LEU A 225 9.80 -7.48 -13.67
CA LEU A 225 8.65 -8.11 -13.02
C LEU A 225 8.27 -9.45 -13.67
N LEU A 226 8.19 -9.50 -15.01
CA LEU A 226 7.85 -10.73 -15.75
C LEU A 226 8.90 -11.82 -15.56
N ALA A 227 10.19 -11.46 -15.55
CA ALA A 227 11.27 -12.41 -15.30
C ALA A 227 11.21 -12.99 -13.88
N ALA A 228 10.94 -12.15 -12.88
CA ALA A 228 10.73 -12.58 -11.50
C ALA A 228 9.49 -13.48 -11.36
N THR A 229 8.37 -13.13 -12.03
CA THR A 229 7.15 -13.96 -12.04
C THR A 229 7.41 -15.32 -12.70
N ALA A 230 8.12 -15.36 -13.82
CA ALA A 230 8.45 -16.61 -14.50
C ALA A 230 9.34 -17.50 -13.64
N LEU A 231 10.30 -16.90 -12.93
CA LEU A 231 11.12 -17.61 -11.95
C LEU A 231 10.26 -18.22 -10.85
N GLU A 232 9.40 -17.42 -10.24
CA GLU A 232 8.50 -17.80 -9.15
C GLU A 232 7.61 -18.98 -9.56
N ILE A 233 6.95 -18.88 -10.71
CA ILE A 233 6.12 -19.98 -11.26
C ILE A 233 6.94 -21.25 -11.46
N THR A 234 8.20 -21.13 -11.92
CA THR A 234 9.05 -22.28 -12.21
C THR A 234 9.49 -23.01 -10.94
N PHE A 235 9.80 -22.27 -9.88
CA PHE A 235 10.22 -22.85 -8.60
C PHE A 235 9.04 -23.31 -7.73
N HIS A 236 7.87 -22.69 -7.85
CA HIS A 236 6.69 -22.98 -7.02
C HIS A 236 5.68 -23.96 -7.66
N THR A 237 6.03 -24.67 -8.73
CA THR A 237 5.27 -25.86 -9.15
C THR A 237 5.13 -26.92 -8.01
N ILE A 238 5.78 -26.68 -6.88
CA ILE A 238 5.79 -27.53 -5.68
C ILE A 238 4.85 -27.01 -4.57
N SER A 239 4.39 -25.73 -4.63
CA SER A 239 3.49 -25.13 -3.61
C SER A 239 2.43 -24.21 -4.25
N PRO A 240 1.19 -24.71 -4.48
CA PRO A 240 0.21 -24.10 -5.39
C PRO A 240 -0.36 -22.71 -5.08
N PRO A 241 -0.47 -22.15 -3.86
CA PRO A 241 -1.30 -20.97 -3.66
C PRO A 241 -0.65 -19.61 -4.00
N ILE A 242 0.67 -19.52 -4.11
CA ILE A 242 1.37 -18.23 -4.24
C ILE A 242 1.46 -17.77 -5.70
N SER A 243 1.57 -18.71 -6.66
CA SER A 243 1.70 -18.42 -8.09
C SER A 243 0.50 -17.64 -8.66
N ASP A 244 -0.72 -17.92 -8.19
CA ASP A 244 -1.93 -17.30 -8.71
C ASP A 244 -2.01 -15.81 -8.37
N GLY A 245 -1.69 -15.42 -7.13
CA GLY A 245 -1.73 -14.03 -6.71
C GLY A 245 -0.77 -13.12 -7.49
N PHE A 246 0.44 -13.61 -7.79
CA PHE A 246 1.42 -12.83 -8.56
C PHE A 246 1.01 -12.73 -10.03
N SER A 247 0.53 -13.82 -10.63
CA SER A 247 0.04 -13.82 -12.00
C SER A 247 -1.16 -12.88 -12.18
N PHE A 248 -2.11 -12.89 -11.25
CA PHE A 248 -3.25 -11.98 -11.26
C PHE A 248 -2.83 -10.52 -11.11
N PHE A 249 -1.82 -10.24 -10.28
CA PHE A 249 -1.24 -8.91 -10.16
C PHE A 249 -0.66 -8.42 -11.50
N ILE A 250 0.11 -9.26 -12.20
CA ILE A 250 0.65 -8.90 -13.52
C ILE A 250 -0.47 -8.62 -14.52
N ILE A 251 -1.48 -9.50 -14.61
CA ILE A 251 -2.62 -9.31 -15.53
C ILE A 251 -3.33 -7.97 -15.22
N ALA A 252 -3.58 -7.69 -13.94
CA ALA A 252 -4.24 -6.46 -13.52
C ALA A 252 -3.41 -5.19 -13.83
N SER A 253 -2.08 -5.30 -13.87
CA SER A 253 -1.20 -4.18 -14.18
C SER A 253 -1.11 -3.83 -15.68
N LEU A 254 -1.50 -4.75 -16.57
CA LEU A 254 -1.34 -4.54 -18.03
C LEU A 254 -2.10 -3.34 -18.59
N PRO A 255 -3.37 -3.07 -18.26
CA PRO A 255 -4.07 -1.91 -18.81
C PRO A 255 -3.36 -0.60 -18.50
N VAL A 256 -2.93 -0.40 -17.25
CA VAL A 256 -2.24 0.84 -16.85
C VAL A 256 -0.89 0.96 -17.53
N PHE A 257 -0.15 -0.14 -17.71
CA PHE A 257 1.10 -0.17 -18.46
C PHE A 257 0.89 0.16 -19.94
N PHE A 258 -0.09 -0.48 -20.60
CA PHE A 258 -0.36 -0.22 -22.01
C PHE A 258 -0.89 1.20 -22.24
N GLY A 259 -1.72 1.71 -21.35
CA GLY A 259 -2.14 3.12 -21.40
C GLY A 259 -0.96 4.08 -21.35
N GLY A 260 0.03 3.79 -20.49
CA GLY A 260 1.25 4.58 -20.38
C GLY A 260 2.18 4.43 -21.60
N ILE A 261 2.40 3.20 -22.12
CA ILE A 261 3.28 3.01 -23.29
C ILE A 261 2.70 3.66 -24.57
N ILE A 262 1.37 3.64 -24.71
CA ILE A 262 0.70 4.34 -25.82
C ILE A 262 0.97 5.85 -25.71
N GLU A 263 0.92 6.43 -24.51
CA GLU A 263 1.28 7.84 -24.31
C GLU A 263 2.76 8.11 -24.59
N ASP A 264 3.66 7.27 -24.07
CA ASP A 264 5.11 7.42 -24.28
C ASP A 264 5.49 7.46 -25.77
N VAL A 265 4.78 6.66 -26.60
CA VAL A 265 5.03 6.57 -28.05
C VAL A 265 4.27 7.61 -28.85
N THR A 266 2.97 7.80 -28.56
CA THR A 266 2.08 8.62 -29.40
C THR A 266 1.98 10.06 -28.93
N LYS A 267 2.17 10.32 -27.63
CA LYS A 267 1.99 11.63 -26.94
C LYS A 267 0.59 12.22 -27.11
N ASN A 268 -0.41 11.36 -27.34
CA ASN A 268 -1.78 11.76 -27.68
C ASN A 268 -2.84 11.23 -26.70
N VAL A 269 -2.44 10.54 -25.61
CA VAL A 269 -3.38 10.02 -24.60
C VAL A 269 -3.77 11.13 -23.63
N GLY A 270 -5.02 11.53 -23.65
CA GLY A 270 -5.54 12.55 -22.74
C GLY A 270 -5.60 12.10 -21.28
N VAL A 271 -5.69 13.06 -20.35
CA VAL A 271 -5.77 12.81 -18.91
C VAL A 271 -6.90 11.84 -18.56
N THR A 272 -8.08 12.00 -19.19
CA THR A 272 -9.24 11.13 -18.95
C THR A 272 -8.97 9.69 -19.38
N GLN A 273 -8.31 9.47 -20.52
CA GLN A 273 -7.97 8.13 -21.00
C GLN A 273 -6.98 7.43 -20.07
N ARG A 274 -5.95 8.14 -19.60
CA ARG A 274 -4.99 7.62 -18.59
C ARG A 274 -5.69 7.23 -17.29
N LEU A 275 -6.64 8.05 -16.83
CA LEU A 275 -7.46 7.74 -15.68
C LEU A 275 -8.31 6.47 -15.90
N LEU A 276 -8.92 6.32 -17.08
CA LEU A 276 -9.72 5.13 -17.41
C LEU A 276 -8.87 3.86 -17.44
N PHE A 277 -7.65 3.89 -17.99
CA PHE A 277 -6.74 2.74 -17.94
C PHE A 277 -6.36 2.36 -16.50
N SER A 278 -6.09 3.33 -15.63
CA SER A 278 -5.78 3.05 -14.23
C SER A 278 -7.01 2.54 -13.45
N MET A 279 -8.21 3.04 -13.75
CA MET A 279 -9.46 2.51 -13.18
C MET A 279 -9.75 1.08 -13.67
N LEU A 280 -9.46 0.77 -14.94
CA LEU A 280 -9.60 -0.58 -15.49
C LEU A 280 -8.64 -1.55 -14.80
N SER A 281 -7.38 -1.16 -14.59
CA SER A 281 -6.42 -1.97 -13.83
C SER A 281 -6.91 -2.24 -12.40
N ALA A 282 -7.40 -1.21 -11.70
CA ALA A 282 -7.95 -1.36 -10.36
C ALA A 282 -9.18 -2.29 -10.34
N ALA A 283 -10.08 -2.17 -11.33
CA ALA A 283 -11.26 -3.03 -11.43
C ALA A 283 -10.88 -4.50 -11.68
N ILE A 284 -9.88 -4.75 -12.54
CA ILE A 284 -9.37 -6.11 -12.80
C ILE A 284 -8.69 -6.66 -11.55
N ALA A 285 -7.91 -5.85 -10.81
CA ALA A 285 -7.30 -6.27 -9.56
C ALA A 285 -8.36 -6.67 -8.51
N ILE A 286 -9.38 -5.85 -8.31
CA ILE A 286 -10.49 -6.15 -7.41
C ILE A 286 -11.21 -7.44 -7.85
N TRP A 287 -11.42 -7.64 -9.15
CA TRP A 287 -12.11 -8.83 -9.67
C TRP A 287 -11.28 -10.12 -9.53
N LEU A 288 -9.97 -10.07 -9.83
CA LEU A 288 -9.10 -11.25 -9.82
C LEU A 288 -8.55 -11.57 -8.43
N ILE A 289 -8.22 -10.54 -7.64
CA ILE A 289 -7.53 -10.69 -6.35
C ILE A 289 -8.53 -10.59 -5.20
N GLY A 290 -9.67 -9.92 -5.40
CA GLY A 290 -10.73 -9.79 -4.38
C GLY A 290 -10.46 -8.75 -3.30
N ALA A 291 -9.30 -8.07 -3.33
CA ALA A 291 -8.91 -7.14 -2.28
C ALA A 291 -9.53 -5.75 -2.48
N THR A 292 -10.08 -5.20 -1.40
CA THR A 292 -10.60 -3.82 -1.36
C THR A 292 -10.17 -3.14 -0.06
N ILE A 293 -10.18 -1.81 -0.03
CA ILE A 293 -10.04 -1.06 1.21
C ILE A 293 -11.27 -1.37 2.07
N ASN A 294 -11.08 -2.09 3.16
CA ASN A 294 -12.14 -2.51 4.08
C ASN A 294 -12.13 -1.72 5.39
N ARG A 295 -11.09 -0.95 5.66
CA ARG A 295 -10.96 -0.11 6.86
C ARG A 295 -9.97 1.05 6.62
N THR A 296 -10.22 2.15 7.28
CA THR A 296 -9.35 3.34 7.25
C THR A 296 -8.92 3.79 8.66
N GLY A 297 -9.57 3.25 9.69
CA GLY A 297 -9.44 3.73 11.06
C GLY A 297 -10.15 5.07 11.30
N ILE A 298 -11.02 5.49 10.38
CA ILE A 298 -11.89 6.65 10.51
C ILE A 298 -13.33 6.14 10.60
N PRO A 299 -13.99 6.18 11.76
CA PRO A 299 -15.27 5.49 11.99
C PRO A 299 -16.36 5.78 10.96
N LEU A 300 -16.48 7.04 10.53
CA LEU A 300 -17.48 7.43 9.52
C LEU A 300 -17.21 6.78 8.16
N VAL A 301 -15.95 6.70 7.75
CA VAL A 301 -15.55 6.07 6.48
C VAL A 301 -15.66 4.56 6.59
N ASP A 302 -15.26 3.99 7.72
CA ASP A 302 -15.32 2.55 7.98
C ASP A 302 -16.77 2.05 7.96
N SER A 303 -17.72 2.83 8.53
CA SER A 303 -19.15 2.53 8.41
C SER A 303 -19.66 2.54 6.95
N ALA A 304 -19.16 3.46 6.13
CA ALA A 304 -19.53 3.52 4.71
C ALA A 304 -18.89 2.36 3.90
N LEU A 305 -17.73 1.86 4.32
CA LEU A 305 -17.03 0.74 3.68
C LEU A 305 -17.76 -0.60 3.84
N LEU A 306 -18.68 -0.71 4.78
CA LEU A 306 -19.58 -1.88 4.89
C LEU A 306 -20.49 -2.01 3.65
N TRP A 307 -20.73 -0.91 2.93
CA TRP A 307 -21.43 -0.96 1.65
C TRP A 307 -20.43 -1.27 0.53
N VAL A 308 -20.46 -2.49 0.02
CA VAL A 308 -19.52 -3.04 -0.97
C VAL A 308 -19.29 -2.11 -2.19
N PRO A 309 -20.32 -1.50 -2.82
CA PRO A 309 -20.08 -0.57 -3.92
C PRO A 309 -19.24 0.64 -3.54
N PHE A 310 -19.34 1.14 -2.31
CA PHE A 310 -18.50 2.24 -1.83
C PHE A 310 -17.06 1.77 -1.61
N ALA A 311 -16.85 0.59 -1.05
CA ALA A 311 -15.51 0.01 -0.89
C ALA A 311 -14.82 -0.17 -2.24
N ILE A 312 -15.51 -0.71 -3.25
CA ILE A 312 -15.01 -0.85 -4.63
C ILE A 312 -14.69 0.52 -5.23
N ALA A 313 -15.59 1.49 -5.11
CA ALA A 313 -15.40 2.83 -5.66
C ALA A 313 -14.21 3.54 -5.01
N LEU A 314 -14.09 3.48 -3.68
CA LEU A 314 -12.98 4.08 -2.94
C LEU A 314 -11.64 3.42 -3.30
N THR A 315 -11.61 2.09 -3.39
CA THR A 315 -10.40 1.34 -3.78
C THR A 315 -9.97 1.70 -5.19
N THR A 316 -10.90 1.71 -6.15
CA THR A 316 -10.64 2.10 -7.54
C THR A 316 -10.10 3.53 -7.62
N LEU A 317 -10.70 4.46 -6.87
CA LEU A 317 -10.24 5.86 -6.82
C LEU A 317 -8.85 5.98 -6.19
N ALA A 318 -8.58 5.25 -5.11
CA ALA A 318 -7.29 5.27 -4.42
C ALA A 318 -6.16 4.74 -5.31
N ILE A 319 -6.36 3.60 -5.98
CA ILE A 319 -5.37 3.01 -6.89
C ILE A 319 -5.14 3.94 -8.09
N SER A 320 -6.22 4.42 -8.73
CA SER A 320 -6.10 5.32 -9.89
C SER A 320 -5.47 6.66 -9.52
N GLY A 321 -5.80 7.17 -8.33
CA GLY A 321 -5.19 8.38 -7.77
C GLY A 321 -3.69 8.22 -7.52
N ALA A 322 -3.27 7.08 -6.97
CA ALA A 322 -1.86 6.77 -6.74
C ALA A 322 -1.07 6.62 -8.05
N CYS A 323 -1.66 6.00 -9.09
CA CYS A 323 -1.07 5.94 -10.43
C CYS A 323 -0.75 7.33 -10.96
N ASN A 324 -1.71 8.24 -10.91
CA ASN A 324 -1.53 9.63 -11.35
C ASN A 324 -0.55 10.39 -10.45
N ALA A 325 -0.57 10.14 -9.15
CA ALA A 325 0.32 10.79 -8.20
C ALA A 325 1.79 10.41 -8.44
N MET A 326 2.07 9.13 -8.71
CA MET A 326 3.42 8.68 -9.04
C MET A 326 3.91 9.26 -10.37
N ASN A 327 3.02 9.40 -11.37
CA ASN A 327 3.35 10.05 -12.64
C ASN A 327 3.68 11.55 -12.44
N ILE A 328 2.96 12.25 -11.56
CA ILE A 328 3.23 13.68 -11.26
C ILE A 328 4.61 13.87 -10.64
N ILE A 329 5.06 12.97 -9.77
CA ILE A 329 6.38 13.10 -9.13
C ILE A 329 7.53 12.56 -10.00
N ASP A 330 7.26 11.91 -11.12
CA ASP A 330 8.30 11.37 -12.03
C ASP A 330 8.88 12.46 -12.96
N GLY A 331 9.24 13.61 -12.38
CA GLY A 331 9.78 14.76 -13.14
C GLY A 331 11.31 14.91 -13.09
N TYR A 332 12.01 14.13 -12.28
CA TYR A 332 13.47 14.23 -12.05
C TYR A 332 14.11 12.85 -11.94
N ASN A 333 15.37 12.75 -12.39
CA ASN A 333 16.09 11.49 -12.38
C ASN A 333 16.14 10.88 -10.97
N GLY A 334 15.71 9.62 -10.84
CA GLY A 334 15.71 8.88 -9.60
C GLY A 334 14.62 9.25 -8.59
N LEU A 335 13.85 10.33 -8.80
CA LEU A 335 12.92 10.83 -7.79
C LEU A 335 11.83 9.81 -7.47
N SER A 336 11.03 9.42 -8.45
CA SER A 336 9.91 8.48 -8.32
C SER A 336 10.40 7.06 -7.99
N SER A 337 11.44 6.60 -8.71
CA SER A 337 12.01 5.26 -8.51
C SER A 337 12.64 5.10 -7.13
N GLY A 338 13.42 6.06 -6.66
CA GLY A 338 14.04 5.98 -5.33
C GLY A 338 13.03 6.14 -4.19
N TYR A 339 12.00 6.99 -4.37
CA TYR A 339 10.88 7.05 -3.43
C TYR A 339 10.19 5.68 -3.31
N ALA A 340 9.92 5.05 -4.44
CA ALA A 340 9.27 3.75 -4.48
C ALA A 340 10.15 2.64 -3.89
N VAL A 341 11.46 2.67 -4.11
CA VAL A 341 12.41 1.73 -3.45
C VAL A 341 12.28 1.81 -1.93
N ILE A 342 12.21 3.02 -1.37
CA ILE A 342 12.02 3.22 0.08
C ILE A 342 10.67 2.67 0.53
N ALA A 343 9.58 2.98 -0.17
CA ALA A 343 8.23 2.52 0.17
C ALA A 343 8.10 0.99 0.07
N LEU A 344 8.60 0.38 -1.01
CA LEU A 344 8.60 -1.08 -1.22
C LEU A 344 9.43 -1.82 -0.17
N THR A 345 10.59 -1.26 0.22
CA THR A 345 11.41 -1.83 1.29
C THR A 345 10.64 -1.84 2.61
N ALA A 346 9.92 -0.77 2.94
CA ALA A 346 9.09 -0.74 4.15
C ALA A 346 7.89 -1.68 4.06
N MET A 347 7.19 -1.72 2.90
CA MET A 347 6.05 -2.64 2.68
C MET A 347 6.49 -4.11 2.78
N SER A 348 7.60 -4.50 2.11
CA SER A 348 8.12 -5.86 2.19
C SER A 348 8.56 -6.23 3.61
N SER A 349 9.12 -5.28 4.37
CA SER A 349 9.48 -5.50 5.76
C SER A 349 8.26 -5.74 6.65
N ILE A 350 7.19 -4.96 6.48
CA ILE A 350 5.93 -5.19 7.21
C ILE A 350 5.31 -6.52 6.79
N ALA A 351 5.28 -6.82 5.48
CA ALA A 351 4.78 -8.08 4.96
C ALA A 351 5.55 -9.30 5.52
N TYR A 352 6.86 -9.17 5.69
CA TYR A 352 7.69 -10.17 6.35
C TYR A 352 7.27 -10.37 7.82
N LEU A 353 7.01 -9.30 8.57
CA LEU A 353 6.57 -9.38 9.97
C LEU A 353 5.18 -10.01 10.13
N VAL A 354 4.33 -9.96 9.10
CA VAL A 354 2.99 -10.57 9.10
C VAL A 354 2.91 -11.85 8.27
N ASN A 355 4.04 -12.34 7.74
CA ASN A 355 4.16 -13.54 6.90
C ASN A 355 3.28 -13.50 5.62
N ASP A 356 3.14 -12.34 4.99
CA ASP A 356 2.43 -12.19 3.72
C ASP A 356 3.38 -12.36 2.52
N HIS A 357 3.58 -13.61 2.11
CA HIS A 357 4.51 -13.97 1.03
C HIS A 357 4.18 -13.29 -0.30
N THR A 358 2.90 -13.14 -0.66
CA THR A 358 2.51 -12.49 -1.91
C THR A 358 3.00 -11.04 -1.94
N VAL A 359 2.77 -10.29 -0.85
CA VAL A 359 3.23 -8.90 -0.76
C VAL A 359 4.76 -8.82 -0.75
N ILE A 360 5.45 -9.76 -0.08
CA ILE A 360 6.92 -9.83 -0.08
C ILE A 360 7.44 -10.00 -1.51
N VAL A 361 7.00 -11.05 -2.21
CA VAL A 361 7.54 -11.42 -3.53
C VAL A 361 7.29 -10.33 -4.56
N VAL A 362 6.06 -9.78 -4.63
CA VAL A 362 5.74 -8.68 -5.56
C VAL A 362 6.54 -7.42 -5.23
N SER A 363 6.67 -7.08 -3.94
CA SER A 363 7.49 -5.93 -3.51
C SER A 363 8.94 -6.09 -3.91
N ILE A 364 9.54 -7.26 -3.67
CA ILE A 364 10.95 -7.55 -3.99
C ILE A 364 11.18 -7.59 -5.50
N ALA A 365 10.26 -8.17 -6.28
CA ALA A 365 10.34 -8.17 -7.73
C ALA A 365 10.30 -6.75 -8.32
N MET A 366 9.38 -5.90 -7.84
CA MET A 366 9.33 -4.49 -8.26
C MET A 366 10.56 -3.73 -7.79
N LEU A 367 11.02 -3.93 -6.55
CA LEU A 367 12.24 -3.33 -6.01
C LEU A 367 13.45 -3.68 -6.87
N GLY A 368 13.64 -4.96 -7.22
CA GLY A 368 14.70 -5.40 -8.12
C GLY A 368 14.61 -4.75 -9.49
N SER A 369 13.41 -4.71 -10.07
CA SER A 369 13.18 -4.07 -11.37
C SER A 369 13.54 -2.59 -11.36
N LEU A 370 13.20 -1.88 -10.29
CA LEU A 370 13.56 -0.46 -10.11
C LEU A 370 15.06 -0.27 -9.91
N LEU A 371 15.72 -1.12 -9.12
CA LEU A 371 17.17 -1.03 -8.92
C LEU A 371 17.93 -1.25 -10.24
N GLY A 372 17.52 -2.22 -11.06
CA GLY A 372 18.09 -2.44 -12.39
C GLY A 372 17.92 -1.25 -13.32
N PHE A 373 16.73 -0.62 -13.33
CA PHE A 373 16.43 0.60 -14.07
C PHE A 373 17.24 1.81 -13.54
N MET A 374 17.34 1.98 -12.22
CA MET A 374 18.01 3.11 -11.59
C MET A 374 19.50 3.21 -11.95
N VAL A 375 20.19 2.11 -12.23
CA VAL A 375 21.60 2.14 -12.69
C VAL A 375 21.77 3.03 -13.94
N TRP A 376 20.75 3.12 -14.79
CA TRP A 376 20.79 3.92 -16.01
C TRP A 376 20.10 5.28 -15.86
N ASN A 377 19.08 5.36 -14.97
CA ASN A 377 18.31 6.57 -14.76
C ASN A 377 19.04 7.56 -13.82
N TRP A 378 19.54 7.11 -12.69
CA TRP A 378 20.16 7.97 -11.69
C TRP A 378 21.63 7.65 -11.48
N PRO A 379 22.54 8.67 -11.43
CA PRO A 379 22.24 10.11 -11.55
C PRO A 379 22.20 10.65 -12.99
N HIS A 380 22.55 9.86 -13.99
CA HIS A 380 22.94 10.33 -15.32
C HIS A 380 21.78 10.56 -16.30
N GLY A 381 20.56 10.12 -15.99
CA GLY A 381 19.37 10.34 -16.81
C GLY A 381 19.47 9.78 -18.23
N LYS A 382 20.14 8.61 -18.40
CA LYS A 382 20.31 7.99 -19.72
C LYS A 382 19.01 7.42 -20.29
N ILE A 383 18.05 7.09 -19.43
CA ILE A 383 16.71 6.59 -19.78
C ILE A 383 15.71 7.16 -18.78
N PHE A 384 14.53 7.57 -19.24
CA PHE A 384 13.44 8.00 -18.37
C PHE A 384 12.44 6.86 -18.18
N MET A 385 11.77 6.85 -17.04
CA MET A 385 10.76 5.85 -16.69
C MET A 385 9.59 5.87 -17.68
N GLY A 386 9.15 7.05 -18.07
CA GLY A 386 7.99 7.29 -18.92
C GLY A 386 6.67 7.09 -18.18
N ASP A 387 5.58 7.41 -18.86
CA ASP A 387 4.24 7.25 -18.32
C ASP A 387 3.93 5.77 -18.03
N SER A 388 4.39 4.86 -18.90
CA SER A 388 4.24 3.41 -18.70
C SER A 388 4.83 2.92 -17.39
N GLY A 389 6.05 3.36 -17.06
CA GLY A 389 6.72 2.97 -15.82
C GLY A 389 6.12 3.66 -14.59
N ALA A 390 5.82 4.95 -14.67
CA ALA A 390 5.28 5.73 -13.56
C ALA A 390 3.88 5.23 -13.14
N TYR A 391 2.99 4.93 -14.11
CA TYR A 391 1.68 4.36 -13.84
C TYR A 391 1.75 2.93 -13.31
N LEU A 392 2.61 2.08 -13.89
CA LEU A 392 2.85 0.72 -13.39
C LEU A 392 3.33 0.75 -11.94
N LEU A 393 4.24 1.66 -11.62
CA LEU A 393 4.78 1.84 -10.28
C LEU A 393 3.72 2.32 -9.29
N GLY A 394 2.89 3.29 -9.70
CA GLY A 394 1.79 3.79 -8.89
C GLY A 394 0.74 2.72 -8.60
N PHE A 395 0.38 1.91 -9.62
CA PHE A 395 -0.49 0.76 -9.48
C PHE A 395 0.09 -0.25 -8.49
N THR A 396 1.37 -0.62 -8.66
CA THR A 396 2.04 -1.60 -7.79
C THR A 396 2.01 -1.17 -6.32
N LEU A 397 2.43 0.07 -6.04
CA LEU A 397 2.48 0.57 -4.67
C LEU A 397 1.07 0.62 -4.03
N ALA A 398 0.07 1.06 -4.79
CA ALA A 398 -1.29 1.16 -4.28
C ALA A 398 -1.94 -0.21 -4.07
N GLU A 399 -1.78 -1.13 -5.02
CA GLU A 399 -2.32 -2.48 -4.90
C GLU A 399 -1.67 -3.26 -3.76
N LEU A 400 -0.34 -3.16 -3.60
CA LEU A 400 0.36 -3.74 -2.46
C LEU A 400 -0.10 -3.15 -1.12
N ALA A 401 -0.37 -1.84 -1.07
CA ALA A 401 -0.92 -1.19 0.12
C ALA A 401 -2.33 -1.73 0.44
N VAL A 402 -3.18 -1.92 -0.57
CA VAL A 402 -4.52 -2.51 -0.42
C VAL A 402 -4.44 -3.96 0.04
N LEU A 403 -3.59 -4.78 -0.61
CA LEU A 403 -3.38 -6.18 -0.25
C LEU A 403 -2.87 -6.34 1.18
N LEU A 404 -1.85 -5.57 1.53
CA LEU A 404 -1.25 -5.60 2.87
C LEU A 404 -2.30 -5.28 3.94
N LEU A 405 -3.16 -4.28 3.67
CA LEU A 405 -4.23 -3.89 4.55
C LEU A 405 -5.35 -4.94 4.61
N TYR A 406 -5.81 -5.43 3.45
CA TYR A 406 -6.93 -6.35 3.33
C TYR A 406 -6.64 -7.71 3.99
N ARG A 407 -5.44 -8.26 3.75
CA ARG A 407 -5.02 -9.57 4.22
C ARG A 407 -4.52 -9.59 5.66
N ASN A 408 -4.10 -8.43 6.20
CA ASN A 408 -3.43 -8.37 7.49
C ASN A 408 -4.10 -7.39 8.46
N PRO A 409 -5.08 -7.81 9.27
CA PRO A 409 -5.82 -6.94 10.19
C PRO A 409 -4.95 -6.22 11.22
N SER A 410 -3.80 -6.79 11.56
CA SER A 410 -2.83 -6.17 12.47
C SER A 410 -2.11 -4.95 11.90
N VAL A 411 -2.09 -4.79 10.57
CA VAL A 411 -1.43 -3.65 9.91
C VAL A 411 -2.35 -2.42 9.96
N SER A 412 -1.83 -1.32 10.46
CA SER A 412 -2.58 -0.06 10.46
C SER A 412 -2.87 0.43 9.04
N PRO A 413 -4.10 0.88 8.72
CA PRO A 413 -4.38 1.52 7.43
C PRO A 413 -3.45 2.71 7.14
N TRP A 414 -3.04 3.41 8.20
CA TRP A 414 -2.15 4.56 8.10
C TRP A 414 -0.69 4.18 7.86
N ALA A 415 -0.30 2.92 8.10
CA ALA A 415 1.01 2.43 7.67
C ALA A 415 1.10 2.40 6.14
N ALA A 416 0.13 1.77 5.47
CA ALA A 416 0.07 1.71 4.02
C ALA A 416 -0.09 3.12 3.39
N PHE A 417 -1.00 3.94 3.91
CA PHE A 417 -1.22 5.30 3.42
C PHE A 417 0.02 6.19 3.58
N SER A 418 0.69 6.16 4.73
CA SER A 418 1.86 7.02 5.01
C SER A 418 3.01 6.75 4.05
N LEU A 419 3.19 5.50 3.59
CA LEU A 419 4.20 5.15 2.59
C LEU A 419 3.90 5.71 1.19
N LEU A 420 2.66 6.14 0.94
CA LEU A 420 2.22 6.79 -0.29
C LEU A 420 1.93 8.29 -0.09
N ALA A 421 2.13 8.81 1.13
CA ALA A 421 1.64 10.14 1.52
C ALA A 421 2.22 11.26 0.65
N TYR A 422 3.51 11.25 0.32
CA TYR A 422 4.12 12.33 -0.47
C TYR A 422 3.52 12.46 -1.87
N PRO A 423 3.51 11.45 -2.75
CA PRO A 423 2.93 11.60 -4.08
C PRO A 423 1.44 11.94 -4.04
N VAL A 424 0.67 11.31 -3.14
CA VAL A 424 -0.76 11.56 -2.99
C VAL A 424 -1.01 12.99 -2.51
N PHE A 425 -0.30 13.44 -1.46
CA PHE A 425 -0.48 14.78 -0.92
C PHE A 425 0.00 15.86 -1.89
N GLU A 426 1.12 15.65 -2.60
CA GLU A 426 1.60 16.54 -3.67
C GLU A 426 0.50 16.80 -4.71
N THR A 427 -0.15 15.71 -5.16
CA THR A 427 -1.23 15.78 -6.15
C THR A 427 -2.44 16.52 -5.60
N LEU A 428 -2.95 16.14 -4.43
CA LEU A 428 -4.12 16.75 -3.81
C LEU A 428 -3.89 18.23 -3.48
N PHE A 429 -2.71 18.57 -2.95
CA PHE A 429 -2.34 19.94 -2.63
C PHE A 429 -2.20 20.79 -3.90
N SER A 430 -1.60 20.26 -4.97
CA SER A 430 -1.52 20.94 -6.26
C SER A 430 -2.91 21.23 -6.84
N MET A 431 -3.81 20.24 -6.82
CA MET A 431 -5.19 20.39 -7.26
C MET A 431 -5.93 21.46 -6.43
N PHE A 432 -5.80 21.40 -5.10
CA PHE A 432 -6.40 22.37 -4.19
C PHE A 432 -5.87 23.79 -4.44
N ARG A 433 -4.55 23.96 -4.52
CA ARG A 433 -3.90 25.24 -4.79
C ARG A 433 -4.34 25.84 -6.11
N ARG A 434 -4.37 25.04 -7.18
CA ARG A 434 -4.79 25.50 -8.51
C ARG A 434 -6.24 25.91 -8.54
N LYS A 435 -7.15 25.09 -7.99
CA LYS A 435 -8.59 25.36 -8.01
C LYS A 435 -8.99 26.53 -7.12
N PHE A 436 -8.49 26.56 -5.87
CA PHE A 436 -9.00 27.49 -4.86
C PHE A 436 -8.12 28.73 -4.64
N ILE A 437 -6.81 28.63 -4.87
CA ILE A 437 -5.88 29.74 -4.67
C ILE A 437 -5.61 30.46 -5.99
N ASN A 438 -5.20 29.72 -7.02
CA ASN A 438 -4.78 30.30 -8.30
C ASN A 438 -5.93 30.46 -9.30
N LYS A 439 -7.12 29.87 -9.05
CA LYS A 439 -8.27 29.86 -9.97
C LYS A 439 -7.91 29.36 -11.39
N ALA A 440 -6.99 28.42 -11.49
CA ALA A 440 -6.51 27.81 -12.74
C ALA A 440 -7.14 26.42 -12.95
N LYS A 441 -7.19 25.94 -14.18
CA LYS A 441 -7.69 24.60 -14.50
C LYS A 441 -6.74 23.54 -13.94
N THR A 442 -7.28 22.52 -13.25
CA THR A 442 -6.50 21.46 -12.61
C THR A 442 -5.83 20.50 -13.60
N GLY A 443 -6.30 20.40 -14.84
CA GLY A 443 -5.74 19.51 -15.87
C GLY A 443 -4.62 20.11 -16.74
N GLU A 444 -4.23 21.37 -16.53
CA GLU A 444 -3.14 21.99 -17.28
C GLU A 444 -1.76 21.71 -16.63
N PRO A 445 -0.64 21.77 -17.39
CA PRO A 445 0.71 21.62 -16.83
C PRO A 445 0.97 22.58 -15.67
N ASP A 446 1.62 22.11 -14.62
CA ASP A 446 1.97 22.87 -13.42
C ASP A 446 3.49 22.87 -13.21
N ALA A 447 4.07 24.02 -12.97
CA ALA A 447 5.50 24.18 -12.71
C ALA A 447 5.80 24.50 -11.23
N MET A 448 4.81 24.29 -10.34
CA MET A 448 4.87 24.71 -8.94
C MET A 448 4.74 23.51 -7.98
N HIS A 449 5.18 22.33 -8.39
CA HIS A 449 5.31 21.18 -7.49
C HIS A 449 6.49 21.35 -6.54
N LEU A 450 6.45 20.74 -5.36
CA LEU A 450 7.53 20.90 -4.35
C LEU A 450 8.89 20.54 -4.92
N HIS A 451 9.00 19.43 -5.64
CA HIS A 451 10.27 19.00 -6.26
C HIS A 451 10.77 19.99 -7.34
N GLN A 452 9.86 20.65 -8.05
CA GLN A 452 10.22 21.70 -9.01
C GLN A 452 10.68 22.98 -8.29
N LEU A 453 10.03 23.35 -7.18
CA LEU A 453 10.48 24.47 -6.36
C LEU A 453 11.86 24.21 -5.74
N ILE A 454 12.16 22.99 -5.29
CA ILE A 454 13.49 22.60 -4.82
C ILE A 454 14.52 22.83 -5.93
N PHE A 455 14.23 22.35 -7.14
CA PHE A 455 15.13 22.57 -8.27
C PHE A 455 15.33 24.06 -8.56
N ILE A 456 14.25 24.82 -8.73
CA ILE A 456 14.28 26.22 -9.15
C ILE A 456 14.91 27.10 -8.08
N LYS A 457 14.55 26.93 -6.81
CA LYS A 457 14.90 27.85 -5.71
C LYS A 457 16.17 27.46 -4.95
N ILE A 458 16.55 26.18 -4.97
CA ILE A 458 17.73 25.70 -4.22
C ILE A 458 18.87 25.31 -5.16
N LEU A 459 18.57 24.54 -6.20
CA LEU A 459 19.61 23.86 -6.99
C LEU A 459 20.00 24.59 -8.27
N ARG A 460 19.07 25.23 -8.95
CA ARG A 460 19.32 25.82 -10.28
C ARG A 460 20.40 26.90 -10.24
N GLY A 461 20.35 27.85 -9.28
CA GLY A 461 21.30 28.99 -9.21
C GLY A 461 21.21 29.86 -10.47
N HIS A 462 22.36 30.46 -10.87
CA HIS A 462 22.45 31.21 -12.13
C HIS A 462 22.35 30.29 -13.35
N VAL A 463 22.00 30.87 -14.51
CA VAL A 463 21.75 30.18 -15.79
C VAL A 463 22.84 29.14 -16.08
N ILE A 464 22.44 27.86 -16.17
CA ILE A 464 23.33 26.76 -16.49
C ILE A 464 23.20 26.48 -17.97
N THR A 465 24.29 26.70 -18.71
CA THR A 465 24.39 26.40 -20.14
C THR A 465 25.02 25.03 -20.41
N ASP A 466 25.68 24.44 -19.42
CA ASP A 466 26.35 23.14 -19.52
C ASP A 466 25.34 21.99 -19.29
N PRO A 467 25.10 21.09 -20.30
CA PRO A 467 24.18 19.98 -20.19
C PRO A 467 24.52 18.99 -19.08
N VAL A 468 25.79 18.74 -18.82
CA VAL A 468 26.25 17.80 -17.76
C VAL A 468 25.87 18.34 -16.39
N LYS A 469 26.18 19.60 -16.12
CA LYS A 469 25.82 20.26 -14.86
C LYS A 469 24.30 20.35 -14.66
N MET A 470 23.52 20.50 -15.75
CA MET A 470 22.08 20.49 -15.68
C MET A 470 21.55 19.12 -15.24
N THR A 471 22.11 18.03 -15.80
CA THR A 471 21.75 16.65 -15.42
C THR A 471 22.12 16.35 -13.97
N GLU A 472 23.31 16.78 -13.50
CA GLU A 472 23.73 16.63 -12.11
C GLU A 472 22.77 17.34 -11.15
N LYS A 473 22.37 18.57 -11.44
CA LYS A 473 21.41 19.33 -10.63
C LYS A 473 20.00 18.75 -10.69
N ASN A 474 19.58 18.21 -11.84
CA ASN A 474 18.34 17.49 -11.96
C ASN A 474 18.32 16.30 -11.00
N SER A 475 19.35 15.47 -11.02
CA SER A 475 19.47 14.28 -10.16
C SER A 475 19.59 14.61 -8.67
N ALA A 476 20.10 15.79 -8.34
CA ALA A 476 20.25 16.26 -6.96
C ALA A 476 18.91 16.60 -6.28
N VAL A 477 17.79 16.69 -7.02
CA VAL A 477 16.46 16.89 -6.44
C VAL A 477 16.02 15.68 -5.64
N ALA A 478 16.31 14.48 -6.13
CA ALA A 478 15.80 13.22 -5.56
C ALA A 478 16.17 13.03 -4.07
N PRO A 479 17.40 13.25 -3.60
CA PRO A 479 17.77 13.12 -2.19
C PRO A 479 16.97 14.01 -1.24
N PHE A 480 16.52 15.21 -1.68
CA PHE A 480 15.68 16.09 -0.85
C PHE A 480 14.32 15.47 -0.53
N ILE A 481 13.83 14.54 -1.37
CA ILE A 481 12.59 13.81 -1.15
C ILE A 481 12.87 12.45 -0.50
N TRP A 482 13.97 11.78 -0.85
CA TRP A 482 14.31 10.47 -0.27
C TRP A 482 14.61 10.54 1.23
N ILE A 483 15.27 11.61 1.71
CA ILE A 483 15.56 11.76 3.14
C ILE A 483 14.29 11.80 3.97
N PRO A 484 13.32 12.73 3.75
CA PRO A 484 12.08 12.72 4.52
C PRO A 484 11.24 11.46 4.29
N ALA A 485 11.26 10.86 3.09
CA ALA A 485 10.60 9.59 2.82
C ALA A 485 11.20 8.44 3.64
N SER A 486 12.54 8.38 3.77
CA SER A 486 13.23 7.38 4.60
C SER A 486 12.90 7.55 6.08
N ILE A 487 12.87 8.79 6.57
CA ILE A 487 12.48 9.08 7.96
C ILE A 487 11.04 8.60 8.19
N ASN A 488 10.13 8.93 7.27
CA ASN A 488 8.74 8.47 7.36
C ASN A 488 8.65 6.93 7.31
N ALA A 489 9.38 6.26 6.42
CA ALA A 489 9.41 4.79 6.33
C ALA A 489 9.91 4.14 7.63
N ILE A 490 10.95 4.71 8.27
CA ILE A 490 11.43 4.25 9.59
C ILE A 490 10.35 4.42 10.65
N LEU A 491 9.67 5.56 10.70
CA LEU A 491 8.56 5.78 11.65
C LEU A 491 7.41 4.81 11.40
N VAL A 492 7.08 4.55 10.13
CA VAL A 492 6.06 3.54 9.77
C VAL A 492 6.49 2.15 10.26
N LEU A 493 7.75 1.74 10.05
CA LEU A 493 8.26 0.45 10.50
C LEU A 493 8.26 0.32 12.04
N LEU A 494 8.49 1.40 12.77
CA LEU A 494 8.45 1.38 14.23
C LEU A 494 7.02 1.29 14.78
N PHE A 495 6.04 1.84 14.05
CA PHE A 495 4.66 1.98 14.53
C PHE A 495 3.61 1.36 13.60
N TRP A 496 3.97 0.40 12.75
CA TRP A 496 3.12 -0.15 11.69
C TRP A 496 1.74 -0.68 12.15
N GLN A 497 1.60 -1.06 13.42
CA GLN A 497 0.33 -1.50 14.02
C GLN A 497 -0.45 -0.36 14.69
N ARG A 498 0.14 0.82 14.87
CA ARG A 498 -0.36 1.88 15.75
C ARG A 498 -1.00 3.02 14.96
N THR A 499 -2.26 2.85 14.55
CA THR A 499 -3.04 3.90 13.86
C THR A 499 -3.07 5.21 14.65
N ALA A 500 -3.21 5.15 15.98
CA ALA A 500 -3.21 6.33 16.87
C ALA A 500 -1.92 7.15 16.83
N ILE A 501 -0.81 6.58 16.36
CA ILE A 501 0.48 7.27 16.19
C ILE A 501 0.65 7.69 14.74
N LEU A 502 0.38 6.79 13.78
CA LEU A 502 0.67 7.04 12.37
C LEU A 502 -0.26 8.07 11.73
N LEU A 503 -1.54 8.12 12.14
CA LEU A 503 -2.48 9.14 11.66
C LEU A 503 -2.01 10.56 12.02
N PRO A 504 -1.73 10.91 13.29
CA PRO A 504 -1.18 12.21 13.63
C PRO A 504 0.16 12.52 12.95
N LEU A 505 1.06 11.54 12.85
CA LEU A 505 2.34 11.72 12.16
C LEU A 505 2.14 12.04 10.67
N SER A 506 1.22 11.39 10.00
CA SER A 506 0.89 11.70 8.60
C SER A 506 0.35 13.11 8.44
N ILE A 507 -0.50 13.56 9.37
CA ILE A 507 -1.03 14.92 9.37
C ILE A 507 0.10 15.94 9.59
N VAL A 508 0.98 15.70 10.57
CA VAL A 508 2.17 16.54 10.81
C VAL A 508 3.04 16.58 9.56
N GLY A 509 3.26 15.46 8.87
CA GLY A 509 3.96 15.42 7.59
C GLY A 509 3.33 16.32 6.53
N CYS A 510 2.01 16.29 6.38
CA CYS A 510 1.27 17.18 5.47
C CYS A 510 1.43 18.67 5.84
N VAL A 511 1.36 18.99 7.13
CA VAL A 511 1.56 20.36 7.62
C VAL A 511 2.99 20.84 7.34
N LEU A 512 3.99 20.02 7.63
CA LEU A 512 5.40 20.32 7.35
C LEU A 512 5.64 20.53 5.85
N TYR A 513 5.03 19.68 5.00
CA TYR A 513 5.06 19.87 3.55
C TYR A 513 4.57 21.28 3.16
N VAL A 514 3.41 21.70 3.67
CA VAL A 514 2.83 23.03 3.37
C VAL A 514 3.75 24.16 3.84
N ILE A 515 4.32 24.04 5.03
CA ILE A 515 5.28 25.02 5.58
C ILE A 515 6.52 25.15 4.68
N VAL A 516 7.13 24.01 4.32
CA VAL A 516 8.31 23.97 3.44
C VAL A 516 7.97 24.55 2.07
N TYR A 517 6.83 24.16 1.51
CA TYR A 517 6.34 24.67 0.23
C TYR A 517 6.27 26.20 0.18
N TYR A 518 5.59 26.81 1.17
CA TYR A 518 5.48 28.28 1.20
C TYR A 518 6.77 28.99 1.58
N LYS A 519 7.63 28.32 2.36
CA LYS A 519 8.97 28.85 2.63
C LYS A 519 9.80 28.91 1.35
N LEU A 520 9.76 27.88 0.50
CA LEU A 520 10.44 27.89 -0.79
C LEU A 520 9.91 28.98 -1.73
N ILE A 521 8.59 29.18 -1.78
CA ILE A 521 8.00 30.28 -2.58
C ILE A 521 8.49 31.65 -2.08
N SER A 522 8.67 31.82 -0.77
CA SER A 522 9.10 33.09 -0.19
C SER A 522 10.58 33.41 -0.38
N LEU A 523 11.41 32.44 -0.80
CA LEU A 523 12.79 32.70 -1.16
C LEU A 523 12.84 33.59 -2.42
N ARG A 524 13.56 34.71 -2.31
CA ARG A 524 13.81 35.60 -3.46
C ARG A 524 14.65 34.86 -4.49
N ASP A 525 14.42 35.19 -5.77
CA ASP A 525 15.19 34.66 -6.89
C ASP A 525 16.63 35.14 -6.84
#